data_fbef641ca9d936f3231c7ce3074920b8
#
_entry.id   fbef641ca9d936f3231c7ce3074920b8
#
_cell.length_a   1.000
_cell.length_b   1.000
_cell.length_c   1.000
_cell.angle_alpha   90.00
_cell.angle_beta   90.00
_cell.angle_gamma   90.00
#
_symmetry.space_group_name_H-M   'P 1'
#
loop_
_entity.id
_entity.type
_entity.pdbx_description
1 polymer ?
#
loop_
_entity_poly.entity_id
_entity_poly.type
_entity_poly.pdbx_seq_one_letter_code
_entity_poly.pdbx_strand_id
1 'polypeptide(L)'
;MKIRLSIADVFGLPPEQARFDTSEVATPVSGQVWQIPPEHGHGRVFISALLGNASLALMESTFHRDTEIYAEVVAQPNLSFTVCLEGSLVNDTAGSPPVRIGRQETLFARYPATTARTDSHVSSHFKGGERGCFLTIHLSPNWLESAEESFVLERLGNTLSHGVHNSGLASQWMLAVAHEVVQCTHQPHIQWHYLSAKVLELWSHQLELLRKLSLPRTVAPRMKAADLACIHKAAQILVSEMCNPPTLIELAWRVGINDNKLKSGFRTVYGTSAFSFLQKQRLQRARQPCARHRVVLHE
;
A
#
# COMPACT_ATOMS: atom_id res chain seq x y z
N MET A 1 17.36 -9.68 -14.75
CA MET A 1 18.48 -8.84 -14.28
C MET A 1 17.87 -7.70 -13.51
N LYS A 2 18.18 -7.57 -12.21
CA LYS A 2 17.69 -6.47 -11.37
C LYS A 2 18.54 -5.23 -11.62
N ILE A 3 17.89 -4.07 -11.73
CA ILE A 3 18.56 -2.77 -11.79
C ILE A 3 18.49 -2.19 -10.38
N ARG A 4 19.62 -1.79 -9.84
CA ARG A 4 19.71 -1.06 -8.58
C ARG A 4 20.01 0.39 -8.88
N LEU A 5 19.11 1.27 -8.47
CA LEU A 5 19.21 2.70 -8.72
C LEU A 5 19.08 3.46 -7.39
N SER A 6 19.86 4.51 -7.23
CA SER A 6 19.61 5.49 -6.18
C SER A 6 18.45 6.43 -6.60
N ILE A 7 17.83 7.09 -5.66
CA ILE A 7 16.87 8.15 -5.98
C ILE A 7 17.52 9.22 -6.84
N ALA A 8 18.78 9.57 -6.58
CA ALA A 8 19.54 10.51 -7.39
C ALA A 8 19.67 10.05 -8.85
N ASP A 9 20.01 8.77 -9.07
CA ASP A 9 20.18 8.21 -10.41
C ASP A 9 18.85 8.17 -11.18
N VAL A 10 17.75 7.80 -10.49
CA VAL A 10 16.42 7.67 -11.13
C VAL A 10 15.90 9.01 -11.60
N PHE A 11 16.14 10.07 -10.84
CA PHE A 11 15.52 11.38 -11.10
C PHE A 11 16.52 12.44 -11.53
N GLY A 12 17.79 12.10 -11.73
CA GLY A 12 18.83 13.06 -12.10
C GLY A 12 19.02 14.16 -11.04
N LEU A 13 18.75 13.84 -9.79
CA LEU A 13 18.87 14.79 -8.68
C LEU A 13 20.33 14.86 -8.22
N PRO A 14 20.83 16.04 -7.84
CA PRO A 14 22.07 16.10 -7.09
C PRO A 14 21.89 15.31 -5.77
N PRO A 15 22.95 14.63 -5.28
CA PRO A 15 22.87 13.76 -4.08
C PRO A 15 22.26 14.43 -2.86
N GLU A 16 22.39 15.74 -2.74
CA GLU A 16 21.82 16.56 -1.67
C GLU A 16 20.28 16.67 -1.74
N GLN A 17 19.71 16.66 -2.94
CA GLN A 17 18.26 16.73 -3.18
C GLN A 17 17.58 15.35 -3.23
N ALA A 18 18.36 14.29 -3.35
CA ALA A 18 17.85 12.91 -3.26
C ALA A 18 17.49 12.50 -1.82
N ARG A 19 17.84 13.31 -0.85
CA ARG A 19 17.48 13.13 0.55
C ARG A 19 16.09 13.72 0.76
N PHE A 20 15.15 12.91 1.20
CA PHE A 20 13.87 13.39 1.72
C PHE A 20 14.11 14.02 3.10
N ASP A 21 14.83 15.14 3.13
CA ASP A 21 15.07 15.88 4.37
C ASP A 21 13.84 16.74 4.66
N THR A 22 13.08 16.34 5.66
CA THR A 22 11.92 17.08 6.15
C THR A 22 12.30 18.10 7.24
N SER A 23 13.60 18.22 7.56
CA SER A 23 14.08 19.04 8.70
C SER A 23 14.22 20.52 8.38
N GLU A 24 14.35 20.91 7.11
CA GLU A 24 14.38 22.33 6.75
C GLU A 24 12.96 22.84 6.50
N VAL A 25 12.62 23.96 7.11
CA VAL A 25 11.41 24.74 6.83
C VAL A 25 11.48 25.20 5.37
N ALA A 26 11.06 24.32 4.47
CA ALA A 26 10.99 24.68 3.06
C ALA A 26 9.97 25.81 2.91
N THR A 27 10.42 26.92 2.34
CA THR A 27 9.50 27.87 1.69
C THR A 27 8.58 27.05 0.78
N PRO A 28 7.28 27.38 0.67
CA PRO A 28 6.34 26.62 -0.12
C PRO A 28 6.81 26.57 -1.58
N VAL A 29 7.58 25.54 -1.89
CA VAL A 29 8.05 25.28 -3.25
C VAL A 29 6.90 24.55 -3.95
N SER A 30 6.46 25.11 -5.07
CA SER A 30 5.58 24.38 -5.99
C SER A 30 6.15 23.00 -6.24
N GLY A 31 5.31 21.96 -6.14
CA GLY A 31 5.74 20.57 -6.26
C GLY A 31 6.60 20.35 -7.48
N GLN A 32 7.64 19.54 -7.32
CA GLN A 32 8.59 19.20 -8.38
C GLN A 32 8.18 17.91 -9.06
N VAL A 33 8.34 17.85 -10.37
CA VAL A 33 8.02 16.67 -11.19
C VAL A 33 9.30 16.19 -11.88
N TRP A 34 9.64 14.92 -11.70
CA TRP A 34 10.70 14.25 -12.41
C TRP A 34 10.12 13.15 -13.28
N GLN A 35 10.68 13.02 -14.48
CA GLN A 35 10.35 11.94 -15.39
C GLN A 35 11.30 10.78 -15.17
N ILE A 36 10.78 9.56 -15.23
CA ILE A 36 11.64 8.37 -15.26
C ILE A 36 12.37 8.35 -16.59
N PRO A 37 13.72 8.24 -16.58
CA PRO A 37 14.48 8.18 -17.83
C PRO A 37 14.00 7.04 -18.73
N PRO A 38 13.84 7.29 -20.05
CA PRO A 38 13.27 6.31 -20.99
C PRO A 38 14.02 4.96 -21.02
N GLU A 39 15.32 4.94 -20.72
CA GLU A 39 16.13 3.72 -20.62
C GLU A 39 15.73 2.81 -19.45
N HIS A 40 15.10 3.34 -18.42
CA HIS A 40 14.67 2.62 -17.23
C HIS A 40 13.17 2.27 -17.25
N GLY A 41 12.36 3.09 -17.93
CA GLY A 41 10.92 2.89 -17.94
C GLY A 41 10.14 4.11 -18.40
N HIS A 42 8.89 4.17 -18.01
CA HIS A 42 7.98 5.28 -18.25
C HIS A 42 7.31 5.70 -16.94
N GLY A 43 7.05 6.98 -16.82
CA GLY A 43 6.32 7.51 -15.66
C GLY A 43 7.00 8.73 -15.07
N ARG A 44 6.47 9.15 -13.95
CA ARG A 44 6.89 10.37 -13.26
C ARG A 44 6.83 10.21 -11.74
N VAL A 45 7.61 11.03 -11.07
CA VAL A 45 7.46 11.27 -9.63
C VAL A 45 7.20 12.74 -9.40
N PHE A 46 6.14 13.01 -8.66
CA PHE A 46 5.83 14.34 -8.16
C PHE A 46 6.15 14.36 -6.66
N ILE A 47 6.92 15.36 -6.21
CA ILE A 47 7.23 15.57 -4.79
C ILE A 47 6.87 16.99 -4.42
N SER A 48 6.23 17.16 -3.26
CA SER A 48 5.88 18.46 -2.70
C SER A 48 6.12 18.47 -1.21
N ALA A 49 6.83 19.49 -0.73
CA ALA A 49 6.88 19.83 0.69
C ALA A 49 5.56 20.51 1.09
N LEU A 50 5.03 20.16 2.24
CA LEU A 50 3.70 20.56 2.70
C LEU A 50 3.78 21.16 4.10
N LEU A 51 2.61 21.59 4.62
CA LEU A 51 2.48 22.17 5.96
C LEU A 51 3.03 21.22 7.04
N GLY A 52 3.68 21.79 8.07
CA GLY A 52 4.16 21.02 9.23
C GLY A 52 5.36 20.12 8.94
N ASN A 53 6.18 20.46 7.94
CA ASN A 53 7.30 19.61 7.49
C ASN A 53 6.88 18.20 7.04
N ALA A 54 5.64 18.07 6.54
CA ALA A 54 5.24 16.88 5.81
C ALA A 54 5.72 16.96 4.36
N SER A 55 5.95 15.83 3.73
CA SER A 55 6.13 15.78 2.27
C SER A 55 5.29 14.67 1.66
N LEU A 56 4.91 14.89 0.42
CA LEU A 56 4.13 13.97 -0.38
C LEU A 56 4.93 13.59 -1.62
N ALA A 57 5.04 12.30 -1.89
CA ALA A 57 5.60 11.76 -3.11
C ALA A 57 4.54 10.91 -3.83
N LEU A 58 4.21 11.30 -5.06
CA LEU A 58 3.35 10.51 -5.94
C LEU A 58 4.20 9.92 -7.05
N MET A 59 4.31 8.61 -7.11
CA MET A 59 5.04 7.92 -8.15
C MET A 59 4.06 7.14 -9.05
N GLU A 60 4.07 7.46 -10.33
CA GLU A 60 3.45 6.68 -11.40
C GLU A 60 4.57 6.09 -12.25
N SER A 61 4.68 4.77 -12.31
CA SER A 61 5.83 4.12 -12.94
C SER A 61 5.47 2.83 -13.67
N THR A 62 6.19 2.55 -14.75
CA THR A 62 6.29 1.25 -15.39
C THR A 62 7.74 1.05 -15.77
N PHE A 63 8.48 0.25 -15.02
CA PHE A 63 9.87 -0.05 -15.30
C PHE A 63 9.99 -1.14 -16.35
N HIS A 64 11.00 -1.08 -17.23
CA HIS A 64 11.22 -2.09 -18.25
C HIS A 64 11.67 -3.44 -17.67
N ARG A 65 12.32 -3.43 -16.48
CA ARG A 65 12.87 -4.61 -15.80
C ARG A 65 12.60 -4.50 -14.30
N ASP A 66 12.78 -5.61 -13.59
CA ASP A 66 12.76 -5.61 -12.13
C ASP A 66 13.76 -4.56 -11.64
N THR A 67 13.26 -3.58 -10.90
CA THR A 67 14.00 -2.39 -10.47
C THR A 67 14.00 -2.31 -8.95
N GLU A 68 15.18 -2.06 -8.40
CA GLU A 68 15.35 -1.75 -6.99
C GLU A 68 15.77 -0.28 -6.88
N ILE A 69 14.97 0.50 -6.16
CA ILE A 69 15.28 1.89 -5.84
C ILE A 69 15.61 1.96 -4.36
N TYR A 70 16.77 2.48 -4.02
CA TYR A 70 17.18 2.68 -2.65
C TYR A 70 17.21 4.16 -2.29
N ALA A 71 16.81 4.45 -1.05
CA ALA A 71 16.88 5.76 -0.45
C ALA A 71 17.71 5.69 0.82
N GLU A 72 18.59 6.65 1.01
CA GLU A 72 19.27 6.83 2.28
C GLU A 72 18.28 7.35 3.32
N VAL A 73 18.27 6.74 4.49
CA VAL A 73 17.44 7.20 5.60
C VAL A 73 18.14 8.37 6.27
N VAL A 74 17.48 9.50 6.34
CA VAL A 74 18.01 10.72 6.97
C VAL A 74 18.00 10.58 8.50
N ALA A 75 18.89 11.32 9.15
CA ALA A 75 19.25 11.22 10.57
C ALA A 75 18.15 11.50 11.60
N GLN A 76 16.90 11.67 11.22
CA GLN A 76 15.78 11.94 12.14
C GLN A 76 14.74 10.81 12.12
N PRO A 77 14.07 10.54 13.26
CA PRO A 77 12.96 9.58 13.27
C PRO A 77 11.85 10.07 12.34
N ASN A 78 11.66 9.36 11.26
CA ASN A 78 10.63 9.69 10.30
C ASN A 78 9.53 8.65 10.32
N LEU A 79 8.30 9.12 10.16
CA LEU A 79 7.17 8.29 9.86
C LEU A 79 6.84 8.42 8.39
N SER A 80 6.50 7.33 7.77
CA SER A 80 5.91 7.38 6.44
C SER A 80 4.80 6.36 6.30
N PHE A 81 3.89 6.65 5.41
CA PHE A 81 2.93 5.65 4.96
C PHE A 81 2.73 5.77 3.46
N THR A 82 2.53 4.62 2.84
CA THR A 82 2.32 4.52 1.40
C THR A 82 0.98 3.88 1.13
N VAL A 83 0.21 4.49 0.25
CA VAL A 83 -1.02 3.92 -0.32
C VAL A 83 -0.70 3.41 -1.71
N CYS A 84 -0.86 2.11 -1.93
CA CYS A 84 -0.70 1.49 -3.24
C CYS A 84 -2.03 1.55 -3.99
N LEU A 85 -2.14 2.41 -4.99
CA LEU A 85 -3.35 2.54 -5.83
C LEU A 85 -3.38 1.53 -6.95
N GLU A 86 -2.21 1.25 -7.55
CA GLU A 86 -2.05 0.29 -8.64
C GLU A 86 -0.68 -0.40 -8.54
N GLY A 87 -0.59 -1.66 -8.95
CA GLY A 87 0.63 -2.46 -8.94
C GLY A 87 0.96 -3.10 -7.61
N SER A 88 2.23 -3.38 -7.42
CA SER A 88 2.78 -3.93 -6.18
C SER A 88 4.19 -3.42 -5.91
N LEU A 89 4.56 -3.42 -4.65
CA LEU A 89 5.85 -2.93 -4.14
C LEU A 89 6.31 -3.85 -3.02
N VAL A 90 7.58 -4.20 -3.00
CA VAL A 90 8.23 -4.81 -1.85
C VAL A 90 9.21 -3.81 -1.26
N ASN A 91 9.00 -3.48 0.01
CA ASN A 91 9.89 -2.60 0.75
C ASN A 91 10.80 -3.46 1.64
N ASP A 92 12.10 -3.24 1.52
CA ASP A 92 13.13 -3.91 2.30
C ASP A 92 13.90 -2.87 3.10
N THR A 93 14.03 -3.12 4.39
CA THR A 93 14.73 -2.25 5.33
C THR A 93 15.69 -3.09 6.16
N ALA A 94 16.91 -2.63 6.29
CA ALA A 94 17.94 -3.33 7.06
C ALA A 94 17.43 -3.72 8.46
N GLY A 95 17.53 -4.99 8.80
CA GLY A 95 17.12 -5.53 10.11
C GLY A 95 15.64 -5.89 10.26
N SER A 96 14.85 -5.76 9.21
CA SER A 96 13.43 -6.17 9.18
C SER A 96 13.14 -7.10 8.01
N PRO A 97 12.20 -8.04 8.13
CA PRO A 97 11.79 -8.85 6.98
C PRO A 97 11.16 -7.96 5.90
N PRO A 98 11.38 -8.26 4.60
CA PRO A 98 10.77 -7.52 3.51
C PRO A 98 9.24 -7.51 3.61
N VAL A 99 8.63 -6.34 3.38
CA VAL A 99 7.19 -6.15 3.44
C VAL A 99 6.64 -5.86 2.05
N ARG A 100 5.70 -6.68 1.60
CA ARG A 100 5.00 -6.48 0.34
C ARG A 100 3.65 -5.81 0.57
N ILE A 101 3.33 -4.85 -0.29
CA ILE A 101 1.98 -4.32 -0.48
C ILE A 101 1.57 -4.47 -1.93
N GLY A 102 0.29 -4.74 -2.14
CA GLY A 102 -0.35 -4.77 -3.44
C GLY A 102 -1.41 -3.69 -3.57
N ARG A 103 -2.16 -3.76 -4.65
CA ARG A 103 -3.22 -2.80 -4.97
C ARG A 103 -4.20 -2.64 -3.81
N GLN A 104 -4.50 -1.39 -3.44
CA GLN A 104 -5.38 -0.98 -2.36
C GLN A 104 -4.89 -1.37 -0.95
N GLU A 105 -3.63 -1.73 -0.81
CA GLU A 105 -3.00 -1.93 0.49
C GLU A 105 -2.19 -0.71 0.91
N THR A 106 -1.94 -0.61 2.21
CA THR A 106 -1.11 0.45 2.79
C THR A 106 0.08 -0.13 3.51
N LEU A 107 1.16 0.62 3.47
CA LEU A 107 2.38 0.34 4.20
C LEU A 107 2.61 1.49 5.18
N PHE A 108 2.98 1.16 6.39
CA PHE A 108 3.41 2.12 7.39
C PHE A 108 4.86 1.84 7.78
N ALA A 109 5.67 2.86 7.85
CA ALA A 109 7.07 2.74 8.23
C ALA A 109 7.42 3.71 9.34
N ARG A 110 8.17 3.21 10.32
CA ARG A 110 8.76 4.00 11.40
C ARG A 110 10.27 3.79 11.40
N TYR A 111 11.00 4.81 11.02
CA TYR A 111 12.44 4.77 10.98
C TYR A 111 13.03 5.33 12.29
N PRO A 112 14.01 4.66 12.90
CA PRO A 112 14.68 5.18 14.08
C PRO A 112 15.50 6.44 13.72
N ALA A 113 15.71 7.32 14.70
CA ALA A 113 16.73 8.35 14.58
C ALA A 113 18.09 7.67 14.46
N THR A 114 18.73 7.80 13.32
CA THR A 114 20.11 7.31 13.16
C THR A 114 21.07 8.43 13.54
N THR A 115 21.79 8.25 14.65
CA THR A 115 22.84 9.18 15.08
C THR A 115 24.18 8.94 14.39
N ALA A 116 24.28 7.89 13.59
CA ALA A 116 25.49 7.51 12.87
C ALA A 116 25.20 7.32 11.38
N ARG A 117 26.14 7.72 10.54
CA ARG A 117 26.26 7.40 9.11
C ARG A 117 26.44 5.89 8.87
N THR A 118 25.57 5.07 9.41
CA THR A 118 25.58 3.64 9.13
C THR A 118 24.57 3.35 8.04
N ASP A 119 24.95 2.50 7.12
CA ASP A 119 24.28 1.94 5.93
C ASP A 119 22.77 1.65 6.02
N SER A 120 22.01 2.52 6.65
CA SER A 120 20.56 2.42 6.77
C SER A 120 19.93 2.95 5.50
N HIS A 121 19.72 2.07 4.55
CA HIS A 121 18.97 2.35 3.35
C HIS A 121 17.64 1.60 3.37
N VAL A 122 16.66 2.18 2.73
CA VAL A 122 15.38 1.54 2.41
C VAL A 122 15.38 1.23 0.94
N SER A 123 15.17 -0.03 0.60
CA SER A 123 15.02 -0.47 -0.78
C SER A 123 13.57 -0.71 -1.10
N SER A 124 13.13 -0.19 -2.23
CA SER A 124 11.82 -0.46 -2.82
C SER A 124 11.99 -1.23 -4.11
N HIS A 125 11.37 -2.40 -4.18
CA HIS A 125 11.48 -3.30 -5.32
C HIS A 125 10.21 -3.27 -6.16
N PHE A 126 10.36 -3.00 -7.44
CA PHE A 126 9.28 -2.90 -8.42
C PHE A 126 9.45 -3.99 -9.47
N LYS A 127 8.34 -4.60 -9.87
CA LYS A 127 8.35 -5.63 -10.90
C LYS A 127 8.35 -4.99 -12.29
N GLY A 128 9.24 -5.48 -13.17
CA GLY A 128 9.31 -5.03 -14.55
C GLY A 128 8.03 -5.33 -15.33
N GLY A 129 7.61 -4.38 -16.18
CA GLY A 129 6.37 -4.46 -16.94
C GLY A 129 5.07 -4.22 -16.16
N GLU A 130 5.14 -4.11 -14.82
CA GLU A 130 3.97 -3.82 -13.99
C GLU A 130 3.80 -2.31 -13.85
N ARG A 131 2.60 -1.80 -14.16
CA ARG A 131 2.26 -0.41 -13.88
C ARG A 131 2.04 -0.23 -12.38
N GLY A 132 2.67 0.79 -11.81
CA GLY A 132 2.54 1.15 -10.41
C GLY A 132 2.07 2.58 -10.22
N CYS A 133 1.24 2.79 -9.18
CA CYS A 133 0.84 4.10 -8.69
C CYS A 133 0.88 4.07 -7.16
N PHE A 134 1.81 4.84 -6.59
CA PHE A 134 2.10 4.85 -5.16
C PHE A 134 2.08 6.27 -4.64
N LEU A 135 1.28 6.50 -3.62
CA LEU A 135 1.24 7.77 -2.89
C LEU A 135 1.90 7.57 -1.54
N THR A 136 3.07 8.17 -1.36
CA THR A 136 3.84 8.11 -0.10
C THR A 136 3.80 9.45 0.59
N ILE A 137 3.54 9.44 1.88
CA ILE A 137 3.54 10.61 2.74
C ILE A 137 4.60 10.39 3.81
N HIS A 138 5.50 11.36 3.92
CA HIS A 138 6.50 11.42 4.98
C HIS A 138 6.10 12.50 5.98
N LEU A 139 6.15 12.16 7.26
CA LEU A 139 5.80 13.03 8.37
C LEU A 139 7.02 13.26 9.25
N SER A 140 7.28 14.52 9.61
CA SER A 140 8.31 14.83 10.58
C SER A 140 7.88 14.40 11.99
N PRO A 141 8.82 14.22 12.94
CA PRO A 141 8.49 13.88 14.31
C PRO A 141 7.53 14.87 14.98
N ASN A 142 7.60 16.14 14.61
CA ASN A 142 6.77 17.21 15.19
C ASN A 142 5.25 17.02 14.89
N TRP A 143 4.91 16.23 13.87
CA TRP A 143 3.52 15.85 13.61
C TRP A 143 2.92 14.94 14.69
N LEU A 144 3.76 14.38 15.57
CA LEU A 144 3.39 13.41 16.59
C LEU A 144 3.37 14.01 18.01
N GLU A 145 3.51 15.33 18.11
CA GLU A 145 3.59 16.00 19.41
C GLU A 145 2.21 16.16 20.10
N SER A 146 1.11 15.88 19.42
CA SER A 146 -0.17 15.82 20.11
C SER A 146 -0.24 14.63 21.08
N ALA A 147 -0.80 14.83 22.26
CA ALA A 147 -0.92 13.79 23.29
C ALA A 147 -1.70 12.56 22.80
N GLU A 148 -2.66 12.76 21.88
CA GLU A 148 -3.47 11.70 21.30
C GLU A 148 -2.68 10.86 20.29
N GLU A 149 -1.85 11.50 19.48
CA GLU A 149 -0.98 10.81 18.52
C GLU A 149 0.13 10.05 19.24
N SER A 150 0.72 10.63 20.28
CA SER A 150 1.68 9.94 21.16
C SER A 150 1.07 8.69 21.78
N PHE A 151 -0.18 8.73 22.22
CA PHE A 151 -0.89 7.56 22.77
C PHE A 151 -1.06 6.44 21.73
N VAL A 152 -1.43 6.79 20.50
CA VAL A 152 -1.57 5.80 19.41
C VAL A 152 -0.21 5.18 19.10
N LEU A 153 0.85 5.99 19.01
CA LEU A 153 2.20 5.53 18.69
C LEU A 153 2.85 4.75 19.83
N GLU A 154 2.63 5.13 21.09
CA GLU A 154 3.09 4.37 22.25
C GLU A 154 2.45 2.98 22.28
N ARG A 155 1.15 2.92 22.01
CA ARG A 155 0.42 1.66 21.94
C ARG A 155 0.81 0.82 20.72
N LEU A 156 1.14 1.45 19.59
CA LEU A 156 1.74 0.84 18.43
C LEU A 156 3.19 0.43 18.68
N GLY A 157 3.94 1.19 19.49
CA GLY A 157 5.32 0.90 19.84
C GLY A 157 5.52 -0.46 20.54
N ASN A 158 4.51 -0.94 21.23
CA ASN A 158 4.47 -2.29 21.77
C ASN A 158 4.08 -3.37 20.74
N THR A 159 3.50 -2.98 19.61
CA THR A 159 3.01 -3.88 18.56
C THR A 159 3.79 -3.73 17.25
N LEU A 160 4.27 -2.53 16.97
CA LEU A 160 5.05 -2.18 15.79
C LEU A 160 6.42 -1.65 16.24
N SER A 161 7.41 -2.54 16.28
CA SER A 161 8.81 -2.15 16.43
C SER A 161 9.22 -1.19 15.29
N HIS A 162 10.40 -0.56 15.41
CA HIS A 162 10.97 0.17 14.29
C HIS A 162 11.02 -0.74 13.06
N GLY A 163 10.68 -0.21 11.89
CA GLY A 163 10.66 -0.94 10.64
C GLY A 163 9.45 -0.62 9.77
N VAL A 164 9.22 -1.46 8.81
CA VAL A 164 8.15 -1.35 7.82
C VAL A 164 7.08 -2.39 8.12
N HIS A 165 5.83 -2.00 8.01
CA HIS A 165 4.68 -2.85 8.33
C HIS A 165 3.59 -2.70 7.25
N ASN A 166 3.04 -3.84 6.82
CA ASN A 166 1.81 -3.81 6.03
C ASN A 166 0.65 -3.47 6.97
N SER A 167 -0.03 -2.36 6.71
CA SER A 167 -1.17 -1.89 7.51
C SER A 167 -2.50 -2.50 7.05
N GLY A 168 -2.48 -3.32 6.00
CA GLY A 168 -3.65 -3.95 5.43
C GLY A 168 -4.32 -3.11 4.34
N LEU A 169 -5.59 -3.42 4.06
CA LEU A 169 -6.35 -2.75 3.02
C LEU A 169 -6.71 -1.31 3.43
N ALA A 170 -6.45 -0.38 2.53
CA ALA A 170 -6.93 0.99 2.64
C ALA A 170 -8.47 1.02 2.68
N SER A 171 -9.04 1.92 3.49
CA SER A 171 -10.47 2.15 3.46
C SER A 171 -10.89 2.78 2.11
N GLN A 172 -12.17 2.62 1.74
CA GLN A 172 -12.70 3.28 0.55
C GLN A 172 -12.55 4.82 0.60
N TRP A 173 -12.63 5.41 1.79
CA TRP A 173 -12.41 6.84 2.00
C TRP A 173 -10.96 7.24 1.76
N MET A 174 -10.02 6.48 2.30
CA MET A 174 -8.59 6.71 2.06
C MET A 174 -8.24 6.59 0.58
N LEU A 175 -8.81 5.62 -0.13
CA LEU A 175 -8.62 5.47 -1.58
C LEU A 175 -9.23 6.64 -2.36
N ALA A 176 -10.42 7.14 -1.97
CA ALA A 176 -11.04 8.29 -2.60
C ALA A 176 -10.14 9.52 -2.47
N VAL A 177 -9.66 9.82 -1.27
CA VAL A 177 -8.74 10.96 -1.02
C VAL A 177 -7.43 10.79 -1.80
N ALA A 178 -6.87 9.58 -1.84
CA ALA A 178 -5.65 9.33 -2.60
C ALA A 178 -5.86 9.54 -4.12
N HIS A 179 -7.01 9.16 -4.66
CA HIS A 179 -7.36 9.45 -6.06
C HIS A 179 -7.54 10.94 -6.33
N GLU A 180 -8.14 11.69 -5.40
CA GLU A 180 -8.24 13.16 -5.52
C GLU A 180 -6.86 13.83 -5.56
N VAL A 181 -5.91 13.32 -4.77
CA VAL A 181 -4.51 13.79 -4.81
C VAL A 181 -3.88 13.54 -6.18
N VAL A 182 -4.05 12.32 -6.74
CA VAL A 182 -3.51 11.95 -8.05
C VAL A 182 -4.09 12.82 -9.17
N GLN A 183 -5.36 13.19 -9.06
CA GLN A 183 -6.09 13.98 -10.06
C GLN A 183 -5.98 15.50 -9.82
N CYS A 184 -5.19 15.94 -8.86
CA CYS A 184 -5.08 17.36 -8.51
C CYS A 184 -4.47 18.16 -9.68
N THR A 185 -5.24 19.14 -10.18
CA THR A 185 -4.87 20.04 -11.28
C THR A 185 -4.84 21.52 -10.84
N HIS A 186 -4.86 21.78 -9.54
CA HIS A 186 -4.86 23.14 -9.02
C HIS A 186 -3.57 23.89 -9.37
N GLN A 187 -3.65 25.21 -9.46
CA GLN A 187 -2.49 26.09 -9.60
C GLN A 187 -1.55 25.91 -8.39
N PRO A 188 -0.22 26.09 -8.55
CA PRO A 188 0.77 25.75 -7.54
C PRO A 188 0.49 26.32 -6.13
N HIS A 189 0.06 27.58 -6.04
CA HIS A 189 -0.24 28.22 -4.75
C HIS A 189 -1.50 27.66 -4.08
N ILE A 190 -2.50 27.23 -4.85
CA ILE A 190 -3.71 26.58 -4.35
C ILE A 190 -3.40 25.10 -4.06
N GLN A 191 -2.63 24.46 -4.93
CA GLN A 191 -2.23 23.07 -4.82
C GLN A 191 -1.56 22.76 -3.48
N TRP A 192 -0.66 23.64 -3.02
CA TRP A 192 0.02 23.45 -1.74
C TRP A 192 -0.97 23.35 -0.57
N HIS A 193 -1.94 24.26 -0.48
CA HIS A 193 -2.98 24.24 0.56
C HIS A 193 -3.88 23.01 0.43
N TYR A 194 -4.28 22.69 -0.79
CA TYR A 194 -5.13 21.55 -1.08
C TYR A 194 -4.45 20.23 -0.68
N LEU A 195 -3.21 20.01 -1.10
CA LEU A 195 -2.47 18.80 -0.79
C LEU A 195 -2.15 18.71 0.71
N SER A 196 -1.87 19.83 1.39
CA SER A 196 -1.69 19.86 2.84
C SER A 196 -2.94 19.39 3.59
N ALA A 197 -4.12 19.84 3.17
CA ALA A 197 -5.39 19.38 3.73
C ALA A 197 -5.62 17.88 3.46
N LYS A 198 -5.31 17.41 2.25
CA LYS A 198 -5.45 16.00 1.87
C LYS A 198 -4.49 15.09 2.64
N VAL A 199 -3.29 15.55 2.96
CA VAL A 199 -2.36 14.80 3.82
C VAL A 199 -2.90 14.65 5.24
N LEU A 200 -3.51 15.68 5.83
CA LEU A 200 -4.17 15.58 7.13
C LEU A 200 -5.33 14.57 7.11
N GLU A 201 -6.13 14.60 6.07
CA GLU A 201 -7.25 13.66 5.89
C GLU A 201 -6.73 12.21 5.74
N LEU A 202 -5.71 11.99 4.90
CA LEU A 202 -5.07 10.67 4.73
C LEU A 202 -4.43 10.18 6.04
N TRP A 203 -3.77 11.07 6.78
CA TRP A 203 -3.19 10.74 8.08
C TRP A 203 -4.26 10.30 9.08
N SER A 204 -5.39 11.00 9.15
CA SER A 204 -6.52 10.59 10.01
C SER A 204 -7.03 9.19 9.68
N HIS A 205 -7.13 8.85 8.39
CA HIS A 205 -7.50 7.49 7.95
C HIS A 205 -6.41 6.46 8.29
N GLN A 206 -5.14 6.83 8.19
CA GLN A 206 -4.02 5.96 8.56
C GLN A 206 -4.01 5.69 10.07
N LEU A 207 -4.22 6.69 10.89
CA LEU A 207 -4.33 6.55 12.33
C LEU A 207 -5.48 5.60 12.74
N GLU A 208 -6.65 5.73 12.10
CA GLU A 208 -7.77 4.83 12.35
C GLU A 208 -7.45 3.38 11.97
N LEU A 209 -6.70 3.19 10.88
CA LEU A 209 -6.24 1.86 10.46
C LEU A 209 -5.26 1.29 11.50
N LEU A 210 -4.27 2.09 11.91
CA LEU A 210 -3.30 1.71 12.94
C LEU A 210 -3.98 1.42 14.29
N ARG A 211 -4.96 2.25 14.68
CA ARG A 211 -5.77 2.02 15.89
C ARG A 211 -6.45 0.65 15.85
N LYS A 212 -7.01 0.24 14.72
CA LYS A 212 -7.63 -1.09 14.55
C LYS A 212 -6.62 -2.22 14.69
N LEU A 213 -5.40 -2.01 14.24
CA LEU A 213 -4.31 -3.00 14.38
C LEU A 213 -3.81 -3.10 15.82
N SER A 214 -3.79 -1.99 16.56
CA SER A 214 -3.34 -1.93 17.97
C SER A 214 -4.35 -2.43 18.97
N LEU A 215 -5.65 -2.51 18.60
CA LEU A 215 -6.63 -3.15 19.45
C LEU A 215 -6.21 -4.61 19.64
N PRO A 216 -6.25 -5.14 20.89
CA PRO A 216 -6.09 -6.57 21.06
C PRO A 216 -7.11 -7.18 20.10
N ARG A 217 -6.63 -7.88 19.09
CA ARG A 217 -7.49 -8.74 18.30
C ARG A 217 -8.21 -9.55 19.38
N THR A 218 -9.49 -9.27 19.61
CA THR A 218 -10.35 -10.27 20.23
C THR A 218 -10.05 -11.49 19.42
N VAL A 219 -9.30 -12.43 20.02
CA VAL A 219 -8.79 -13.61 19.31
C VAL A 219 -10.05 -14.23 18.77
N ALA A 220 -10.34 -13.94 17.52
CA ALA A 220 -11.38 -14.67 16.81
C ALA A 220 -10.94 -16.10 17.03
N PRO A 221 -11.74 -16.93 17.71
CA PRO A 221 -11.30 -18.20 18.26
C PRO A 221 -10.53 -18.89 17.14
N ARG A 222 -9.24 -19.19 17.39
CA ARG A 222 -8.30 -19.73 16.41
C ARG A 222 -9.03 -20.83 15.68
N MET A 223 -9.44 -20.57 14.44
CA MET A 223 -10.36 -21.41 13.71
C MET A 223 -9.76 -22.81 13.73
N LYS A 224 -10.48 -23.80 14.24
CA LYS A 224 -9.96 -25.17 14.30
C LYS A 224 -9.56 -25.59 12.90
N ALA A 225 -8.51 -26.38 12.78
CA ALA A 225 -8.03 -26.88 11.48
C ALA A 225 -9.16 -27.53 10.65
N ALA A 226 -10.11 -28.18 11.33
CA ALA A 226 -11.31 -28.74 10.71
C ALA A 226 -12.22 -27.64 10.11
N ASP A 227 -12.47 -26.53 10.84
CA ASP A 227 -13.28 -25.43 10.35
C ASP A 227 -12.60 -24.72 9.16
N LEU A 228 -11.27 -24.58 9.20
CA LEU A 228 -10.48 -24.04 8.09
C LEU A 228 -10.62 -24.90 6.82
N ALA A 229 -10.52 -26.22 6.95
CA ALA A 229 -10.73 -27.15 5.85
C ALA A 229 -12.15 -27.02 5.25
N CYS A 230 -13.18 -26.83 6.11
CA CYS A 230 -14.54 -26.59 5.65
C CYS A 230 -14.67 -25.28 4.85
N ILE A 231 -13.98 -24.21 5.25
CA ILE A 231 -13.98 -22.93 4.52
C ILE A 231 -13.31 -23.08 3.15
N HIS A 232 -12.18 -23.78 3.06
CA HIS A 232 -11.53 -24.04 1.78
C HIS A 232 -12.40 -24.91 0.86
N LYS A 233 -13.06 -25.93 1.41
CA LYS A 233 -14.02 -26.76 0.67
C LYS A 233 -15.22 -25.94 0.16
N ALA A 234 -15.75 -25.03 0.98
CA ALA A 234 -16.82 -24.12 0.57
C ALA A 234 -16.39 -23.21 -0.58
N ALA A 235 -15.18 -22.66 -0.54
CA ALA A 235 -14.63 -21.87 -1.63
C ALA A 235 -14.50 -22.68 -2.94
N GLN A 236 -14.06 -23.93 -2.85
CA GLN A 236 -13.98 -24.82 -4.01
C GLN A 236 -15.37 -25.10 -4.62
N ILE A 237 -16.40 -25.35 -3.80
CA ILE A 237 -17.79 -25.52 -4.26
C ILE A 237 -18.27 -24.29 -4.99
N LEU A 238 -18.06 -23.08 -4.44
CA LEU A 238 -18.45 -21.83 -5.09
C LEU A 238 -17.75 -21.63 -6.43
N VAL A 239 -16.50 -22.05 -6.57
CA VAL A 239 -15.77 -21.95 -7.83
C VAL A 239 -16.21 -23.00 -8.84
N SER A 240 -16.49 -24.23 -8.40
CA SER A 240 -16.97 -25.29 -9.31
C SER A 240 -18.40 -25.07 -9.78
N GLU A 241 -19.27 -24.56 -8.91
CA GLU A 241 -20.68 -24.31 -9.19
C GLU A 241 -20.98 -22.82 -9.44
N MET A 242 -20.02 -22.07 -9.99
CA MET A 242 -20.14 -20.63 -10.12
C MET A 242 -21.29 -20.15 -11.01
N CYS A 243 -21.80 -20.99 -11.93
CA CYS A 243 -22.94 -20.66 -12.78
C CYS A 243 -24.26 -20.74 -12.00
N ASN A 244 -24.38 -21.74 -11.12
CA ASN A 244 -25.56 -21.92 -10.27
C ASN A 244 -25.10 -22.21 -8.82
N PRO A 245 -24.63 -21.18 -8.07
CA PRO A 245 -24.06 -21.37 -6.77
C PRO A 245 -25.13 -21.72 -5.74
N PRO A 246 -24.80 -22.57 -4.75
CA PRO A 246 -25.69 -22.87 -3.65
C PRO A 246 -25.96 -21.63 -2.79
N THR A 247 -27.06 -21.60 -2.10
CA THR A 247 -27.35 -20.59 -1.08
C THR A 247 -26.33 -20.68 0.07
N LEU A 248 -26.22 -19.63 0.88
CA LEU A 248 -25.27 -19.63 1.99
C LEU A 248 -25.58 -20.76 2.99
N ILE A 249 -26.84 -21.04 3.23
CA ILE A 249 -27.33 -22.09 4.13
C ILE A 249 -26.98 -23.48 3.58
N GLU A 250 -27.25 -23.72 2.30
CA GLU A 250 -26.87 -24.97 1.63
C GLU A 250 -25.37 -25.17 1.60
N LEU A 251 -24.60 -24.11 1.33
CA LEU A 251 -23.15 -24.17 1.33
C LEU A 251 -22.61 -24.55 2.72
N ALA A 252 -23.14 -23.92 3.77
CA ALA A 252 -22.78 -24.22 5.16
C ALA A 252 -23.10 -25.68 5.52
N TRP A 253 -24.28 -26.15 5.14
CA TRP A 253 -24.70 -27.53 5.36
C TRP A 253 -23.80 -28.54 4.61
N ARG A 254 -23.48 -28.30 3.34
CA ARG A 254 -22.61 -29.17 2.53
C ARG A 254 -21.20 -29.31 3.09
N VAL A 255 -20.71 -28.31 3.81
CA VAL A 255 -19.36 -28.36 4.40
C VAL A 255 -19.37 -28.67 5.90
N GLY A 256 -20.55 -28.86 6.50
CA GLY A 256 -20.68 -29.32 7.88
C GLY A 256 -20.44 -28.26 8.96
N ILE A 257 -20.66 -26.99 8.64
CA ILE A 257 -20.58 -25.88 9.59
C ILE A 257 -21.86 -25.03 9.52
N ASN A 258 -22.10 -24.22 10.57
CA ASN A 258 -23.24 -23.31 10.53
C ASN A 258 -22.92 -22.05 9.68
N ASP A 259 -23.96 -21.31 9.29
CA ASP A 259 -23.85 -20.12 8.42
C ASP A 259 -23.04 -18.99 9.07
N ASN A 260 -23.07 -18.83 10.40
CA ASN A 260 -22.28 -17.84 11.12
C ASN A 260 -20.78 -18.17 11.06
N LYS A 261 -20.41 -19.44 11.25
CA LYS A 261 -19.02 -19.90 11.07
C LYS A 261 -18.57 -19.75 9.64
N LEU A 262 -19.45 -20.03 8.66
CA LEU A 262 -19.13 -19.84 7.25
C LEU A 262 -18.88 -18.37 6.93
N LYS A 263 -19.75 -17.45 7.37
CA LYS A 263 -19.60 -16.00 7.18
C LYS A 263 -18.32 -15.46 7.82
N SER A 264 -18.06 -15.81 9.08
CA SER A 264 -16.86 -15.38 9.79
C SER A 264 -15.60 -16.00 9.19
N GLY A 265 -15.65 -17.27 8.80
CA GLY A 265 -14.56 -18.00 8.18
C GLY A 265 -14.14 -17.40 6.83
N PHE A 266 -15.09 -17.09 5.96
CA PHE A 266 -14.77 -16.41 4.69
C PHE A 266 -14.11 -15.04 4.91
N ARG A 267 -14.58 -14.25 5.88
CA ARG A 267 -13.96 -12.98 6.24
C ARG A 267 -12.54 -13.16 6.77
N THR A 268 -12.32 -14.20 7.57
CA THR A 268 -11.00 -14.48 8.17
C THR A 268 -10.01 -15.01 7.14
N VAL A 269 -10.43 -15.94 6.25
CA VAL A 269 -9.53 -16.63 5.31
C VAL A 269 -9.34 -15.85 4.01
N TYR A 270 -10.42 -15.26 3.47
CA TYR A 270 -10.43 -14.61 2.16
C TYR A 270 -10.63 -13.09 2.24
N GLY A 271 -10.76 -12.51 3.42
CA GLY A 271 -10.95 -11.07 3.63
C GLY A 271 -12.30 -10.53 3.11
N THR A 272 -13.24 -11.41 2.72
CA THR A 272 -14.49 -10.99 2.05
C THR A 272 -15.63 -11.96 2.35
N SER A 273 -16.87 -11.61 1.96
CA SER A 273 -18.00 -12.55 2.07
C SER A 273 -17.91 -13.66 0.99
N ALA A 274 -18.59 -14.79 1.22
CA ALA A 274 -18.63 -15.91 0.29
C ALA A 274 -19.10 -15.50 -1.12
N PHE A 275 -20.14 -14.67 -1.21
CA PHE A 275 -20.64 -14.20 -2.51
C PHE A 275 -19.77 -13.12 -3.14
N SER A 276 -19.13 -12.23 -2.38
CA SER A 276 -18.16 -11.29 -2.91
C SER A 276 -16.90 -12.02 -3.41
N PHE A 277 -16.49 -13.12 -2.75
CA PHE A 277 -15.45 -14.01 -3.24
C PHE A 277 -15.85 -14.62 -4.59
N LEU A 278 -17.05 -15.18 -4.71
CA LEU A 278 -17.58 -15.75 -5.96
C LEU A 278 -17.61 -14.72 -7.07
N GLN A 279 -18.08 -13.50 -6.79
CA GLN A 279 -18.11 -12.42 -7.76
C GLN A 279 -16.72 -12.06 -8.30
N LYS A 280 -15.71 -12.01 -7.41
CA LYS A 280 -14.31 -11.81 -7.81
C LYS A 280 -13.83 -12.94 -8.73
N GLN A 281 -14.14 -14.20 -8.38
CA GLN A 281 -13.77 -15.36 -9.21
C GLN A 281 -14.44 -15.35 -10.60
N ARG A 282 -15.71 -14.97 -10.67
CA ARG A 282 -16.43 -14.79 -11.96
C ARG A 282 -15.76 -13.71 -12.82
N LEU A 283 -15.43 -12.56 -12.24
CA LEU A 283 -14.75 -11.47 -12.94
C LEU A 283 -13.35 -11.87 -13.42
N GLN A 284 -12.60 -12.61 -12.61
CA GLN A 284 -11.29 -13.12 -13.00
C GLN A 284 -11.40 -14.10 -14.18
N ARG A 285 -12.39 -14.99 -14.16
CA ARG A 285 -12.60 -15.96 -15.22
C ARG A 285 -13.11 -15.29 -16.51
N ALA A 286 -13.94 -14.27 -16.43
CA ALA A 286 -14.38 -13.49 -17.58
C ALA A 286 -13.26 -12.64 -18.20
N ARG A 287 -12.25 -12.28 -17.43
CA ARG A 287 -11.06 -11.54 -17.91
C ARG A 287 -10.01 -12.44 -18.56
N GLN A 288 -10.05 -13.76 -18.37
CA GLN A 288 -9.20 -14.66 -19.13
C GLN A 288 -9.70 -14.66 -20.57
N PRO A 289 -8.93 -14.17 -21.57
CA PRO A 289 -9.36 -14.19 -22.95
C PRO A 289 -9.63 -15.64 -23.33
N CYS A 290 -10.77 -15.89 -23.96
CA CYS A 290 -11.04 -17.15 -24.63
C CYS A 290 -9.93 -17.39 -25.66
N ALA A 291 -8.89 -18.10 -25.26
CA ALA A 291 -7.77 -18.49 -26.14
C ALA A 291 -8.21 -19.59 -27.15
N ARG A 292 -9.47 -19.57 -27.63
CA ARG A 292 -9.96 -20.47 -28.67
C ARG A 292 -11.10 -19.79 -29.41
N HIS A 293 -10.79 -18.94 -30.38
CA HIS A 293 -11.44 -18.85 -31.69
C HIS A 293 -10.67 -17.81 -32.53
N ARG A 294 -9.52 -18.22 -33.04
CA ARG A 294 -8.99 -17.62 -34.26
C ARG A 294 -9.89 -18.15 -35.38
N VAL A 295 -10.91 -17.39 -35.72
CA VAL A 295 -11.62 -17.60 -36.99
C VAL A 295 -10.65 -17.21 -38.08
N VAL A 296 -10.13 -18.19 -38.79
CA VAL A 296 -9.40 -17.99 -40.04
C VAL A 296 -10.51 -17.65 -41.06
N LEU A 297 -10.64 -16.39 -41.40
CA LEU A 297 -11.34 -15.97 -42.62
C LEU A 297 -10.40 -16.31 -43.77
N HIS A 298 -10.71 -17.38 -44.50
CA HIS A 298 -10.22 -17.60 -45.84
C HIS A 298 -11.10 -16.77 -46.81
N GLU A 299 -10.46 -15.96 -47.63
CA GLU A 299 -11.00 -15.38 -48.84
C GLU A 299 -11.40 -16.45 -49.85
#